data_5abda75a36a8e7be734fe6685e4f2636
#
_entry.id   5abda75a36a8e7be734fe6685e4f2636
#
_cell.length_a   1.000
_cell.length_b   1.000
_cell.length_c   1.000
_cell.angle_alpha   90.00
_cell.angle_beta   90.00
_cell.angle_gamma   90.00
#
_symmetry.space_group_name_H-M   'P 1'
#
loop_
_entity.id
_entity.type
_entity.pdbx_description
1 polymer ?
#
loop_
_entity_poly.entity_id
_entity_poly.type
_entity_poly.pdbx_seq_one_letter_code
_entity_poly.pdbx_strand_id
1 'polypeptide(L)'
;TVNAANLQPVKKGYAVAVADTQNSFGFSGLANVVKYVSEHSEINAFGGWYNSDNNMYYFDATVIVDDLATAKELGRINKQIAIFDLANLTEIRL
;
A
#
# COMPACT_ATOMS: atom_id res chain seq x y z
N THR A 1 1.48 -3.17 -6.71
CA THR A 1 1.17 -3.87 -5.45
C THR A 1 1.48 -5.34 -5.58
N VAL A 2 2.28 -5.85 -4.69
CA VAL A 2 2.67 -7.26 -4.66
C VAL A 2 2.38 -7.88 -3.30
N ASN A 3 2.10 -9.19 -3.32
CA ASN A 3 1.85 -9.96 -2.12
C ASN A 3 3.12 -10.07 -1.28
N ALA A 4 3.02 -9.83 0.03
CA ALA A 4 4.18 -9.83 0.93
C ALA A 4 4.79 -11.24 1.12
N ALA A 5 4.00 -12.30 0.94
CA ALA A 5 4.48 -13.67 1.13
C ALA A 5 5.29 -14.19 -0.05
N ASN A 6 4.94 -13.83 -1.29
CA ASN A 6 5.54 -14.41 -2.49
C ASN A 6 5.97 -13.39 -3.55
N LEU A 7 5.76 -12.11 -3.31
CA LEU A 7 6.10 -10.99 -4.22
C LEU A 7 5.39 -11.08 -5.58
N GLN A 8 4.29 -11.81 -5.68
CA GLN A 8 3.50 -11.86 -6.90
C GLN A 8 2.55 -10.67 -6.99
N PRO A 9 2.28 -10.15 -8.19
CA PRO A 9 1.32 -9.05 -8.35
C PRO A 9 -0.06 -9.42 -7.82
N VAL A 10 -0.68 -8.49 -7.09
CA VAL A 10 -2.05 -8.62 -6.61
C VAL A 10 -2.97 -7.98 -7.64
N LYS A 11 -3.94 -8.74 -8.16
CA LYS A 11 -4.78 -8.33 -9.30
C LYS A 11 -6.23 -8.09 -8.94
N LYS A 12 -6.63 -8.24 -7.70
CA LYS A 12 -8.00 -8.00 -7.23
C LYS A 12 -7.99 -7.55 -5.78
N GLY A 13 -9.12 -7.02 -5.31
CA GLY A 13 -9.27 -6.46 -3.98
C GLY A 13 -8.94 -4.97 -3.96
N TYR A 14 -8.99 -4.40 -2.79
CA TYR A 14 -8.74 -2.97 -2.57
C TYR A 14 -7.46 -2.80 -1.76
N ALA A 15 -6.54 -2.00 -2.28
CA ALA A 15 -5.25 -1.74 -1.62
C ALA A 15 -5.36 -0.47 -0.77
N VAL A 16 -5.01 -0.59 0.51
CA VAL A 16 -5.02 0.52 1.45
C VAL A 16 -3.61 0.68 2.01
N ALA A 17 -2.98 1.82 1.75
CA ALA A 17 -1.65 2.13 2.27
C ALA A 17 -1.71 2.43 3.77
N VAL A 18 -0.70 1.98 4.50
CA VAL A 18 -0.61 2.17 5.95
C VAL A 18 0.13 3.48 6.24
N ALA A 19 -0.46 4.31 7.12
CA ALA A 19 0.08 5.63 7.45
C ALA A 19 1.51 5.59 8.00
N ASP A 20 1.86 4.57 8.77
CA ASP A 20 3.16 4.46 9.44
C ASP A 20 4.34 4.33 8.47
N THR A 21 4.09 3.90 7.23
CA THR A 21 5.14 3.80 6.21
C THR A 21 5.06 4.91 5.17
N GLN A 22 4.25 5.92 5.41
CA GLN A 22 4.11 7.05 4.49
C GLN A 22 5.44 7.79 4.32
N ASN A 23 5.70 8.27 3.09
CA ASN A 23 6.94 8.95 2.71
C ASN A 23 8.20 8.07 2.79
N SER A 24 8.06 6.75 2.72
CA SER A 24 9.20 5.83 2.64
C SER A 24 9.71 5.76 1.19
N PHE A 25 10.85 6.38 0.92
CA PHE A 25 11.39 6.44 -0.45
C PHE A 25 12.85 5.99 -0.51
N GLY A 26 13.27 5.55 -1.70
CA GLY A 26 14.63 5.04 -1.93
C GLY A 26 14.93 3.75 -1.19
N PHE A 27 16.20 3.38 -1.11
CA PHE A 27 16.60 2.14 -0.43
C PHE A 27 16.29 2.14 1.06
N SER A 28 16.49 3.28 1.74
CA SER A 28 16.16 3.40 3.16
C SER A 28 14.65 3.29 3.39
N GLY A 29 13.84 3.84 2.48
CA GLY A 29 12.39 3.71 2.53
C GLY A 29 11.93 2.28 2.32
N LEU A 30 12.52 1.58 1.35
CA LEU A 30 12.22 0.16 1.13
C LEU A 30 12.58 -0.69 2.36
N ALA A 31 13.75 -0.47 2.94
CA ALA A 31 14.16 -1.18 4.15
C ALA A 31 13.19 -0.93 5.31
N ASN A 32 12.71 0.30 5.47
CA ASN A 32 11.72 0.66 6.48
C ASN A 32 10.40 -0.10 6.29
N VAL A 33 9.93 -0.17 5.06
CA VAL A 33 8.68 -0.88 4.74
C VAL A 33 8.82 -2.39 4.97
N VAL A 34 9.93 -2.98 4.56
CA VAL A 34 10.19 -4.41 4.77
C VAL A 34 10.22 -4.73 6.26
N LYS A 35 10.90 -3.90 7.05
CA LYS A 35 10.93 -4.07 8.51
C LYS A 35 9.53 -3.97 9.12
N TYR A 36 8.76 -2.96 8.72
CA TYR A 36 7.40 -2.76 9.20
C TYR A 36 6.52 -3.99 8.91
N VAL A 37 6.56 -4.48 7.69
CA VAL A 37 5.78 -5.67 7.29
C VAL A 37 6.19 -6.89 8.11
N SER A 38 7.49 -7.07 8.38
CA SER A 38 7.96 -8.21 9.18
C SER A 38 7.49 -8.18 10.63
N GLU A 39 7.17 -6.98 11.14
CA GLU A 39 6.73 -6.78 12.53
C GLU A 39 5.20 -6.69 12.67
N HIS A 40 4.46 -6.67 11.56
CA HIS A 40 3.00 -6.48 11.56
C HIS A 40 2.33 -7.53 10.67
N SER A 41 1.90 -8.63 11.27
CA SER A 41 1.36 -9.77 10.53
C SER A 41 0.05 -9.49 9.80
N GLU A 42 -0.66 -8.41 10.14
CA GLU A 42 -1.88 -7.99 9.45
C GLU A 42 -1.59 -7.37 8.08
N ILE A 43 -0.35 -6.97 7.83
CA ILE A 43 0.05 -6.42 6.54
C ILE A 43 0.35 -7.56 5.57
N ASN A 44 -0.30 -7.55 4.41
CA ASN A 44 -0.21 -8.65 3.45
C ASN A 44 0.32 -8.28 2.08
N ALA A 45 0.73 -7.02 1.87
CA ALA A 45 1.23 -6.57 0.58
C ALA A 45 2.21 -5.40 0.70
N PHE A 46 3.00 -5.22 -0.37
CA PHE A 46 3.84 -4.04 -0.58
C PHE A 46 3.27 -3.22 -1.73
N GLY A 47 3.14 -1.92 -1.54
CA GLY A 47 2.83 -0.98 -2.60
C GLY A 47 4.04 -0.16 -2.99
N GLY A 48 3.99 0.44 -4.17
CA GLY A 48 5.04 1.33 -4.62
C GLY A 48 4.57 2.21 -5.76
N TRP A 49 5.20 3.37 -5.89
CA TRP A 49 4.95 4.28 -6.99
C TRP A 49 6.17 5.17 -7.24
N TYR A 50 6.29 5.63 -8.48
CA TYR A 50 7.37 6.52 -8.89
C TYR A 50 6.88 7.96 -8.90
N ASN A 51 7.61 8.84 -8.20
CA ASN A 51 7.31 10.27 -8.18
C ASN A 51 8.24 10.98 -9.15
N SER A 52 7.70 11.43 -10.28
CA SER A 52 8.47 12.13 -11.33
C SER A 52 8.92 13.52 -10.90
N ASP A 53 8.33 14.11 -9.87
CA ASP A 53 8.73 15.44 -9.39
C ASP A 53 10.11 15.43 -8.73
N ASN A 54 10.46 14.32 -8.07
CA ASN A 54 11.76 14.19 -7.40
C ASN A 54 12.58 12.98 -7.87
N ASN A 55 12.08 12.24 -8.86
CA ASN A 55 12.72 11.04 -9.42
C ASN A 55 12.99 9.95 -8.37
N MET A 56 12.09 9.79 -7.41
CA MET A 56 12.22 8.81 -6.34
C MET A 56 11.08 7.79 -6.40
N TYR A 57 11.41 6.53 -6.09
CA TYR A 57 10.40 5.50 -5.83
C TYR A 57 9.97 5.57 -4.36
N TYR A 58 8.67 5.56 -4.13
CA TYR A 58 8.06 5.49 -2.81
C TYR A 58 7.48 4.11 -2.59
N PHE A 59 7.63 3.61 -1.38
CA PHE A 59 7.14 2.28 -0.99
C PHE A 59 6.19 2.43 0.20
N ASP A 60 5.27 1.50 0.32
CA ASP A 60 4.35 1.46 1.46
C ASP A 60 4.00 0.04 1.85
N ALA A 61 3.71 -0.14 3.14
CA ALA A 61 3.05 -1.34 3.63
C ALA A 61 1.57 -1.21 3.28
N THR A 62 0.98 -2.26 2.76
CA THR A 62 -0.37 -2.23 2.18
C THR A 62 -1.21 -3.37 2.74
N VAL A 63 -2.46 -3.06 3.06
CA VAL A 63 -3.47 -4.07 3.41
C VAL A 63 -4.39 -4.25 2.20
N ILE A 64 -4.58 -5.51 1.78
CA ILE A 64 -5.52 -5.85 0.72
C ILE A 64 -6.77 -6.40 1.39
N VAL A 65 -7.92 -5.80 1.11
CA VAL A 65 -9.23 -6.26 1.60
C VAL A 65 -10.20 -6.41 0.43
N ASP A 66 -11.12 -7.35 0.56
CA ASP A 66 -12.09 -7.65 -0.52
C ASP A 66 -13.32 -6.78 -0.47
N ASP A 67 -13.63 -6.18 0.69
CA ASP A 67 -14.84 -5.40 0.91
C ASP A 67 -14.57 -3.91 0.78
N LEU A 68 -15.31 -3.23 -0.11
CA LEU A 68 -15.14 -1.81 -0.36
C LEU A 68 -15.41 -0.94 0.88
N ALA A 69 -16.44 -1.26 1.65
CA ALA A 69 -16.76 -0.49 2.85
C ALA A 69 -15.64 -0.57 3.88
N THR A 70 -15.08 -1.77 4.08
CA THR A 70 -13.93 -2.00 4.96
C THR A 70 -12.70 -1.25 4.45
N ALA A 71 -12.45 -1.28 3.14
CA ALA A 71 -11.31 -0.57 2.54
C ALA A 71 -11.42 0.95 2.76
N LYS A 72 -12.59 1.52 2.58
CA LYS A 72 -12.82 2.94 2.83
C LYS A 72 -12.59 3.32 4.29
N GLU A 73 -13.08 2.50 5.21
CA GLU A 73 -12.89 2.72 6.64
C GLU A 73 -11.41 2.67 7.03
N LEU A 74 -10.68 1.65 6.55
CA LEU A 74 -9.24 1.55 6.77
C LEU A 74 -8.48 2.71 6.17
N GLY A 75 -8.89 3.16 4.98
CA GLY A 75 -8.30 4.33 4.34
C GLY A 75 -8.44 5.59 5.19
N ARG A 76 -9.62 5.80 5.77
CA ARG A 76 -9.86 6.95 6.66
C ARG A 76 -9.05 6.86 7.94
N ILE A 77 -9.00 5.68 8.56
CA ILE A 77 -8.18 5.44 9.76
C ILE A 77 -6.72 5.73 9.49
N ASN A 78 -6.21 5.37 8.31
CA ASN A 78 -4.83 5.61 7.91
C ASN A 78 -4.62 6.99 7.27
N LYS A 79 -5.63 7.85 7.29
CA LYS A 79 -5.57 9.22 6.78
C LYS A 79 -5.17 9.28 5.30
N GLN A 80 -5.58 8.28 4.53
CA GLN A 80 -5.35 8.26 3.10
C GLN A 80 -6.41 9.10 2.37
N ILE A 81 -6.01 9.73 1.28
CA ILE A 81 -6.95 10.50 0.42
C ILE A 81 -7.65 9.59 -0.58
N ALA A 82 -7.12 8.39 -0.80
CA ALA A 82 -7.66 7.44 -1.76
C ALA A 82 -7.23 6.02 -1.39
N ILE A 83 -7.98 5.06 -1.91
CA ILE A 83 -7.62 3.64 -1.93
C ILE A 83 -7.58 3.20 -3.39
N PHE A 84 -7.05 2.01 -3.67
CA PHE A 84 -6.89 1.55 -5.05
C PHE A 84 -7.65 0.24 -5.31
N ASP A 85 -8.48 0.24 -6.36
CA ASP A 85 -9.17 -0.96 -6.84
C ASP A 85 -8.26 -1.69 -7.81
N LEU A 86 -7.70 -2.82 -7.38
CA LEU A 86 -6.70 -3.56 -8.15
C LEU A 86 -7.29 -4.29 -9.36
N ALA A 87 -8.56 -4.72 -9.27
CA ALA A 87 -9.21 -5.41 -10.38
C ALA A 87 -9.47 -4.47 -11.56
N ASN A 88 -9.88 -3.24 -11.28
CA ASN A 88 -10.24 -2.24 -12.29
C ASN A 88 -9.14 -1.22 -12.54
N LEU A 89 -8.02 -1.31 -11.81
CA LEU A 89 -6.90 -0.38 -11.91
C LEU A 89 -7.37 1.07 -11.74
N THR A 90 -8.21 1.32 -10.76
CA THR A 90 -8.88 2.61 -10.55
C THR A 90 -8.65 3.11 -9.13
N GLU A 91 -8.27 4.37 -9.00
CA GLU A 91 -8.21 5.06 -7.71
C GLU A 91 -9.61 5.44 -7.25
N ILE A 92 -9.90 5.18 -5.97
CA ILE A 92 -11.16 5.56 -5.33
C ILE A 92 -10.85 6.62 -4.27
N ARG A 93 -11.34 7.83 -4.49
CA ARG A 93 -11.21 8.94 -3.54
C ARG A 93 -12.11 8.73 -2.33
N LEU A 94 -11.57 9.07 -1.16
CA LEU A 94 -12.30 8.95 0.11
C LEU A 94 -13.01 10.23 0.50
#